data_381c7e15fffa637972d264b66ba17c7b
#
_entry.id   381c7e15fffa637972d264b66ba17c7b
#
_cell.length_a   1.000
_cell.length_b   1.000
_cell.length_c   1.000
_cell.angle_alpha   90.00
_cell.angle_beta   90.00
_cell.angle_gamma   90.00
#
_symmetry.space_group_name_H-M   'P 1'
#
loop_
_entity.id
_entity.type
_entity.pdbx_description
1 polymer ?
#
loop_
_entity_poly.entity_id
_entity_poly.type
_entity_poly.pdbx_seq_one_letter_code
_entity_poly.pdbx_strand_id
1 'polypeptide(L)'
;MIVNTNLYNQLEAGSTGGNIAIPGGTGTLTEQHLLALIEQKAKEILGSAVDAQRSFGFQAGENYYSPISYWWADYYNRDKPQGSKWAKTLKFGETLGIVILNKSSGDWGTAVDQDFLKQGKLAEAAGAKLVAFYIKTRFGANSKYATEQYRARIQKSLNVPTEHITKYTQEYILQTAKNIIAWYKGQTKIVNIAIFLDEVVNGWDAEQQAIIPFYIELYRLLREALGADVPIIINPGSNTRLEMMNACDIAVTYESDAAKYLARTHQEIHPDHYQGLPSWRFWHIVHGITKDNVNAVCEKADDIDVGHMYITDQTFAVGTGSEDTPQEDPYDDPPSPWVVPKIRSWIKGVLPLEQRFTALETALAELRQLVTKPKD
;
A
#
# COMPACT_ATOMS: atom_id res chain seq x y z
N MET A 1 19.50 -21.73 1.10
CA MET A 1 20.72 -20.87 1.03
C MET A 1 21.39 -20.96 2.38
N ILE A 2 22.58 -21.57 2.45
CA ILE A 2 23.31 -21.79 3.72
C ILE A 2 23.93 -20.44 4.08
N VAL A 3 23.42 -19.78 5.11
CA VAL A 3 24.07 -18.59 5.67
C VAL A 3 25.41 -19.02 6.26
N ASN A 4 26.48 -18.43 5.76
CA ASN A 4 27.84 -18.79 6.14
C ASN A 4 28.10 -18.30 7.59
N THR A 5 27.90 -19.19 8.56
CA THR A 5 28.14 -18.99 9.98
C THR A 5 29.61 -18.59 10.32
N ASN A 6 30.52 -18.70 9.34
CA ASN A 6 31.92 -18.28 9.51
C ASN A 6 32.10 -16.76 9.66
N LEU A 7 31.18 -15.94 9.15
CA LEU A 7 31.29 -14.48 9.28
C LEU A 7 31.00 -14.02 10.72
N TYR A 8 30.05 -14.69 11.39
CA TYR A 8 29.70 -14.40 12.80
C TYR A 8 30.84 -14.77 13.75
N ASN A 9 31.45 -15.92 13.53
CA ASN A 9 32.57 -16.40 14.35
C ASN A 9 33.88 -15.61 14.15
N GLN A 10 34.06 -14.95 12.99
CA GLN A 10 35.22 -14.08 12.75
C GLN A 10 35.08 -12.69 13.43
N LEU A 11 33.84 -12.22 13.63
CA LEU A 11 33.58 -10.97 14.36
C LEU A 11 33.73 -11.12 15.89
N GLU A 12 33.40 -12.30 16.46
CA GLU A 12 33.58 -12.57 17.88
C GLU A 12 35.06 -12.77 18.29
N ALA A 13 35.89 -13.24 17.38
CA ALA A 13 37.29 -13.52 17.66
C ALA A 13 38.22 -12.28 17.68
N GLY A 14 37.70 -11.10 17.27
CA GLY A 14 38.49 -9.86 17.14
C GLY A 14 38.18 -8.74 18.13
N SER A 15 37.30 -8.95 19.11
CA SER A 15 36.78 -7.83 19.92
C SER A 15 37.66 -7.56 21.14
N THR A 16 38.62 -6.68 20.99
CA THR A 16 39.11 -5.84 22.09
C THR A 16 38.60 -4.43 21.84
N GLY A 17 37.65 -3.98 22.69
CA GLY A 17 36.87 -2.76 22.54
C GLY A 17 37.62 -1.53 22.04
N GLY A 18 37.43 -1.16 20.79
CA GLY A 18 38.03 -0.01 20.15
C GLY A 18 36.97 0.91 19.55
N ASN A 19 37.11 2.22 19.78
CA ASN A 19 36.29 3.24 19.11
C ASN A 19 36.76 3.41 17.65
N ILE A 20 35.82 3.35 16.68
CA ILE A 20 36.09 3.59 15.28
C ILE A 20 35.77 5.08 14.94
N ALA A 21 36.78 5.84 14.50
CA ALA A 21 36.60 7.22 14.08
C ALA A 21 35.92 7.32 12.68
N ILE A 22 34.94 8.23 12.54
CA ILE A 22 34.31 8.48 11.27
C ILE A 22 35.19 9.47 10.49
N PRO A 23 35.65 9.14 9.27
CA PRO A 23 36.38 10.08 8.43
C PRO A 23 35.50 11.30 8.09
N GLY A 24 35.92 12.51 8.53
CA GLY A 24 35.23 13.78 8.25
C GLY A 24 34.12 14.18 9.23
N GLY A 25 33.87 13.43 10.30
CA GLY A 25 32.88 13.76 11.33
C GLY A 25 33.50 13.93 12.71
N THR A 26 32.91 14.73 13.57
CA THR A 26 33.34 14.97 14.96
C THR A 26 32.86 13.89 15.95
N GLY A 27 32.32 12.77 15.45
CA GLY A 27 31.78 11.68 16.26
C GLY A 27 32.59 10.37 16.18
N THR A 28 32.69 9.66 17.27
CA THR A 28 33.21 8.29 17.34
C THR A 28 32.04 7.32 17.33
N LEU A 29 31.99 6.42 16.33
CA LEU A 29 31.09 5.24 16.39
C LEU A 29 31.66 4.27 17.39
N THR A 30 30.90 3.93 18.42
CA THR A 30 31.24 2.82 19.31
C THR A 30 30.97 1.50 18.61
N GLU A 31 31.67 0.43 19.00
CA GLU A 31 31.40 -0.93 18.51
C GLU A 31 29.92 -1.31 18.62
N GLN A 32 29.24 -0.84 19.69
CA GLN A 32 27.79 -1.02 19.86
C GLN A 32 26.96 -0.32 18.79
N HIS A 33 27.35 0.88 18.36
CA HIS A 33 26.66 1.57 17.26
C HIS A 33 26.86 0.84 15.91
N LEU A 34 28.06 0.30 15.68
CA LEU A 34 28.34 -0.47 14.46
C LEU A 34 27.59 -1.80 14.46
N LEU A 35 27.53 -2.50 15.60
CA LEU A 35 26.76 -3.73 15.74
C LEU A 35 25.25 -3.46 15.57
N ALA A 36 24.73 -2.38 16.13
CA ALA A 36 23.34 -1.97 15.93
C ALA A 36 23.03 -1.67 14.46
N LEU A 37 23.95 -1.00 13.73
CA LEU A 37 23.81 -0.73 12.29
C LEU A 37 23.85 -2.04 11.47
N ILE A 38 24.74 -2.96 11.82
CA ILE A 38 24.86 -4.28 11.18
C ILE A 38 23.60 -5.12 11.47
N GLU A 39 23.11 -5.12 12.71
CA GLU A 39 21.84 -5.80 13.05
C GLU A 39 20.65 -5.18 12.34
N GLN A 40 20.59 -3.86 12.24
CA GLN A 40 19.55 -3.15 11.49
C GLN A 40 19.61 -3.54 10.01
N LYS A 41 20.78 -3.49 9.38
CA LYS A 41 20.98 -3.91 7.98
C LYS A 41 20.74 -5.41 7.77
N ALA A 42 21.12 -6.26 8.70
CA ALA A 42 20.81 -7.69 8.66
C ALA A 42 19.30 -7.94 8.80
N LYS A 43 18.59 -7.19 9.65
CA LYS A 43 17.12 -7.24 9.76
C LYS A 43 16.44 -6.73 8.50
N GLU A 44 16.95 -5.65 7.88
CA GLU A 44 16.46 -5.15 6.59
C GLU A 44 16.63 -6.22 5.48
N ILE A 45 17.79 -6.88 5.42
CA ILE A 45 18.09 -7.93 4.44
C ILE A 45 17.32 -9.22 4.73
N LEU A 46 17.25 -9.65 5.99
CA LEU A 46 16.55 -10.86 6.41
C LEU A 46 15.03 -10.62 6.45
N GLY A 47 14.57 -9.44 6.86
CA GLY A 47 13.19 -9.02 6.76
C GLY A 47 12.71 -9.04 5.31
N SER A 48 13.49 -8.46 4.40
CA SER A 48 13.20 -8.51 2.96
C SER A 48 13.19 -9.94 2.39
N ALA A 49 13.98 -10.86 2.93
CA ALA A 49 14.02 -12.27 2.50
C ALA A 49 12.82 -13.07 3.05
N VAL A 50 12.37 -12.78 4.27
CA VAL A 50 11.16 -13.39 4.86
C VAL A 50 9.90 -12.79 4.24
N ASP A 51 9.89 -11.48 4.00
CA ASP A 51 8.79 -10.78 3.33
C ASP A 51 8.74 -11.09 1.83
N ALA A 52 9.87 -11.44 1.18
CA ALA A 52 9.89 -11.92 -0.20
C ALA A 52 9.07 -13.23 -0.39
N GLN A 53 8.94 -14.06 0.66
CA GLN A 53 8.04 -15.21 0.64
C GLN A 53 6.55 -14.83 0.71
N ARG A 54 6.22 -13.60 1.13
CA ARG A 54 4.84 -13.08 1.24
C ARG A 54 4.60 -11.82 0.43
N SER A 55 5.44 -11.53 -0.56
CA SER A 55 5.35 -10.30 -1.35
C SER A 55 4.16 -10.26 -2.32
N PHE A 56 3.36 -11.32 -2.40
CA PHE A 56 2.20 -11.41 -3.29
C PHE A 56 2.55 -11.11 -4.76
N GLY A 57 3.78 -11.38 -5.17
CA GLY A 57 4.31 -11.08 -6.49
C GLY A 57 4.87 -9.67 -6.66
N PHE A 58 4.89 -8.86 -5.61
CA PHE A 58 5.60 -7.58 -5.59
C PHE A 58 7.07 -7.76 -5.20
N GLN A 59 7.91 -6.86 -5.66
CA GLN A 59 9.33 -6.85 -5.30
C GLN A 59 9.66 -5.57 -4.53
N ALA A 60 10.49 -5.69 -3.50
CA ALA A 60 10.95 -4.51 -2.77
C ALA A 60 11.72 -3.58 -3.72
N GLY A 61 11.36 -2.30 -3.68
CA GLY A 61 11.91 -1.24 -4.53
C GLY A 61 11.50 -1.31 -5.99
N GLU A 62 10.49 -2.08 -6.36
CA GLU A 62 9.78 -1.91 -7.62
C GLU A 62 8.57 -1.01 -7.42
N ASN A 63 8.27 -0.22 -8.44
CA ASN A 63 7.15 0.70 -8.45
C ASN A 63 6.02 0.16 -9.32
N TYR A 64 4.80 0.24 -8.81
CA TYR A 64 3.60 -0.24 -9.47
C TYR A 64 2.54 0.84 -9.57
N TYR A 65 1.92 0.94 -10.72
CA TYR A 65 0.72 1.74 -10.86
C TYR A 65 -0.48 0.99 -10.28
N SER A 66 -1.06 1.54 -9.23
CA SER A 66 -2.22 0.96 -8.53
C SER A 66 -3.38 1.94 -8.54
N PRO A 67 -4.23 1.92 -9.58
CA PRO A 67 -5.32 2.87 -9.76
C PRO A 67 -6.45 2.65 -8.77
N ILE A 68 -7.09 3.73 -8.35
CA ILE A 68 -8.39 3.70 -7.69
C ILE A 68 -9.44 3.47 -8.77
N SER A 69 -9.80 2.22 -8.98
CA SER A 69 -10.68 1.77 -10.07
C SER A 69 -12.08 1.42 -9.54
N TYR A 70 -12.74 2.39 -8.89
CA TYR A 70 -14.06 2.20 -8.29
C TYR A 70 -15.21 2.13 -9.31
N TRP A 71 -14.88 2.07 -10.59
CA TRP A 71 -15.86 2.05 -11.67
C TRP A 71 -16.61 0.74 -11.73
N TRP A 72 -17.85 0.83 -12.19
CA TRP A 72 -18.62 -0.36 -12.50
C TRP A 72 -17.91 -1.22 -13.55
N ALA A 73 -18.15 -2.52 -13.50
CA ALA A 73 -17.54 -3.43 -14.47
C ALA A 73 -17.92 -3.03 -15.90
N ASP A 74 -16.92 -2.72 -16.72
CA ASP A 74 -17.05 -2.19 -18.08
C ASP A 74 -17.69 -3.15 -19.08
N TYR A 75 -17.87 -4.38 -18.64
CA TYR A 75 -18.57 -5.37 -19.43
C TYR A 75 -19.98 -4.90 -19.86
N TYR A 76 -20.51 -3.91 -19.16
CA TYR A 76 -21.75 -3.23 -19.55
C TYR A 76 -21.60 -2.31 -20.74
N ASN A 77 -20.45 -1.76 -21.01
CA ASN A 77 -20.22 -0.88 -22.16
C ASN A 77 -19.86 -1.70 -23.41
N ARG A 78 -20.77 -2.62 -23.78
CA ARG A 78 -20.61 -3.55 -24.92
C ARG A 78 -20.36 -2.83 -26.25
N ASP A 79 -20.87 -1.59 -26.37
CA ASP A 79 -20.83 -0.84 -27.64
C ASP A 79 -19.49 -0.10 -27.84
N LYS A 80 -18.73 0.17 -26.76
CA LYS A 80 -17.43 0.88 -26.81
C LYS A 80 -16.44 0.38 -25.78
N PRO A 81 -16.13 -0.92 -25.71
CA PRO A 81 -15.23 -1.45 -24.68
C PRO A 81 -13.82 -0.83 -24.74
N GLN A 82 -13.36 -0.47 -25.93
CA GLN A 82 -12.02 0.13 -26.17
C GLN A 82 -11.85 1.55 -25.60
N GLY A 83 -12.96 2.28 -25.43
CA GLY A 83 -12.96 3.65 -24.92
C GLY A 83 -13.27 3.76 -23.44
N SER A 84 -13.52 2.64 -22.77
CA SER A 84 -13.96 2.59 -21.40
C SER A 84 -12.85 2.97 -20.40
N LYS A 85 -13.24 3.33 -19.19
CA LYS A 85 -12.33 3.63 -18.09
C LYS A 85 -11.40 2.45 -17.80
N TRP A 86 -11.96 1.25 -17.74
CA TRP A 86 -11.20 0.01 -17.57
C TRP A 86 -10.21 -0.26 -18.70
N ALA A 87 -10.62 -0.11 -19.96
CA ALA A 87 -9.72 -0.34 -21.09
C ALA A 87 -8.53 0.64 -21.10
N LYS A 88 -8.74 1.91 -20.70
CA LYS A 88 -7.65 2.88 -20.53
C LYS A 88 -6.67 2.44 -19.45
N THR A 89 -7.17 1.97 -18.32
CA THR A 89 -6.38 1.50 -17.18
C THR A 89 -5.62 0.21 -17.49
N LEU A 90 -6.27 -0.78 -18.09
CA LEU A 90 -5.65 -2.06 -18.40
C LEU A 90 -4.51 -1.96 -19.43
N LYS A 91 -4.40 -0.86 -20.18
CA LYS A 91 -3.25 -0.58 -21.05
C LYS A 91 -1.91 -0.43 -20.32
N PHE A 92 -1.91 -0.27 -19.00
CA PHE A 92 -0.68 -0.27 -18.21
C PHE A 92 -0.03 -1.66 -18.15
N GLY A 93 -0.79 -2.74 -18.38
CA GLY A 93 -0.24 -4.10 -18.52
C GLY A 93 0.44 -4.59 -17.24
N GLU A 94 1.60 -5.21 -17.38
CA GLU A 94 2.37 -5.80 -16.27
C GLU A 94 2.85 -4.79 -15.21
N THR A 95 2.74 -3.49 -15.51
CA THR A 95 3.05 -2.44 -14.53
C THR A 95 1.90 -2.15 -13.57
N LEU A 96 0.73 -2.77 -13.78
CA LEU A 96 -0.39 -2.71 -12.84
C LEU A 96 -0.07 -3.50 -11.58
N GLY A 97 -0.06 -2.80 -10.45
CA GLY A 97 0.05 -3.45 -9.14
C GLY A 97 -1.30 -4.00 -8.69
N ILE A 98 -2.15 -3.12 -8.21
CA ILE A 98 -3.46 -3.45 -7.63
C ILE A 98 -4.53 -2.78 -8.46
N VAL A 99 -5.58 -3.52 -8.82
CA VAL A 99 -6.83 -2.96 -9.32
C VAL A 99 -7.95 -3.26 -8.32
N ILE A 100 -8.89 -2.35 -8.16
CA ILE A 100 -9.98 -2.49 -7.19
C ILE A 100 -11.29 -2.74 -7.94
N LEU A 101 -11.99 -3.80 -7.56
CA LEU A 101 -13.37 -4.05 -7.95
C LEU A 101 -14.29 -3.54 -6.84
N ASN A 102 -15.13 -2.55 -7.14
CA ASN A 102 -16.06 -1.95 -6.20
C ASN A 102 -17.50 -2.10 -6.69
N LYS A 103 -18.17 -3.16 -6.26
CA LYS A 103 -19.59 -3.36 -6.52
C LYS A 103 -20.41 -2.66 -5.45
N SER A 104 -21.28 -1.73 -5.85
CA SER A 104 -22.26 -1.09 -4.97
C SER A 104 -21.67 -0.61 -3.65
N SER A 105 -20.48 0.03 -3.70
CA SER A 105 -19.75 0.50 -2.51
C SER A 105 -19.48 -0.61 -1.49
N GLY A 106 -19.09 -1.81 -1.96
CA GLY A 106 -18.75 -2.96 -1.12
C GLY A 106 -19.92 -3.88 -0.78
N ASP A 107 -21.09 -3.67 -1.36
CA ASP A 107 -22.21 -4.61 -1.25
C ASP A 107 -22.16 -5.63 -2.39
N TRP A 108 -21.63 -6.80 -2.08
CA TRP A 108 -21.43 -7.88 -3.06
C TRP A 108 -22.68 -8.74 -3.26
N GLY A 109 -23.76 -8.50 -2.49
CA GLY A 109 -24.99 -9.28 -2.57
C GLY A 109 -24.83 -10.71 -2.05
N THR A 110 -25.58 -11.64 -2.63
CA THR A 110 -25.68 -13.03 -2.17
C THR A 110 -25.15 -14.07 -3.16
N ALA A 111 -24.66 -13.63 -4.33
CA ALA A 111 -24.15 -14.51 -5.37
C ALA A 111 -23.04 -13.84 -6.17
N VAL A 112 -22.27 -14.64 -6.94
CA VAL A 112 -21.26 -14.12 -7.86
C VAL A 112 -21.88 -13.21 -8.90
N ASP A 113 -21.29 -12.04 -9.08
CA ASP A 113 -21.62 -11.13 -10.16
C ASP A 113 -20.73 -11.44 -11.37
N GLN A 114 -21.35 -11.84 -12.48
CA GLN A 114 -20.62 -12.31 -13.66
C GLN A 114 -19.86 -11.18 -14.37
N ASP A 115 -20.32 -9.95 -14.29
CA ASP A 115 -19.68 -8.81 -14.93
C ASP A 115 -18.41 -8.43 -14.16
N PHE A 116 -18.47 -8.41 -12.81
CA PHE A 116 -17.30 -8.21 -11.98
C PHE A 116 -16.30 -9.39 -12.05
N LEU A 117 -16.79 -10.62 -12.17
CA LEU A 117 -15.92 -11.77 -12.41
C LEU A 117 -15.14 -11.63 -13.74
N LYS A 118 -15.83 -11.25 -14.82
CA LYS A 118 -15.18 -11.04 -16.11
C LYS A 118 -14.20 -9.87 -16.07
N GLN A 119 -14.58 -8.77 -15.41
CA GLN A 119 -13.72 -7.62 -15.25
C GLN A 119 -12.44 -7.96 -14.48
N GLY A 120 -12.55 -8.71 -13.40
CA GLY A 120 -11.39 -9.17 -12.64
C GLY A 120 -10.46 -10.06 -13.46
N LYS A 121 -11.01 -10.98 -14.25
CA LYS A 121 -10.23 -11.81 -15.19
C LYS A 121 -9.55 -10.99 -16.28
N LEU A 122 -10.19 -9.96 -16.80
CA LEU A 122 -9.58 -9.06 -17.77
C LEU A 122 -8.41 -8.29 -17.17
N ALA A 123 -8.56 -7.85 -15.91
CA ALA A 123 -7.48 -7.16 -15.20
C ALA A 123 -6.26 -8.09 -14.96
N GLU A 124 -6.52 -9.30 -14.52
CA GLU A 124 -5.47 -10.32 -14.33
C GLU A 124 -4.78 -10.69 -15.66
N ALA A 125 -5.56 -10.91 -16.72
CA ALA A 125 -5.03 -11.20 -18.06
C ALA A 125 -4.24 -10.02 -18.66
N ALA A 126 -4.55 -8.79 -18.26
CA ALA A 126 -3.79 -7.60 -18.63
C ALA A 126 -2.46 -7.46 -17.88
N GLY A 127 -2.26 -8.23 -16.80
CA GLY A 127 -1.01 -8.23 -16.03
C GLY A 127 -1.11 -7.60 -14.63
N ALA A 128 -2.32 -7.24 -14.16
CA ALA A 128 -2.49 -6.78 -12.79
C ALA A 128 -1.99 -7.83 -11.80
N LYS A 129 -1.13 -7.42 -10.86
CA LYS A 129 -0.58 -8.34 -9.85
C LYS A 129 -1.65 -8.81 -8.87
N LEU A 130 -2.54 -7.91 -8.46
CA LEU A 130 -3.67 -8.21 -7.57
C LEU A 130 -4.98 -7.61 -8.11
N VAL A 131 -6.05 -8.37 -7.91
CA VAL A 131 -7.44 -7.92 -8.09
C VAL A 131 -8.08 -7.85 -6.71
N ALA A 132 -8.22 -6.64 -6.19
CA ALA A 132 -8.71 -6.38 -4.85
C ALA A 132 -10.23 -6.15 -4.84
N PHE A 133 -10.92 -6.76 -3.89
CA PHE A 133 -12.35 -6.63 -3.69
C PHE A 133 -12.64 -5.68 -2.54
N TYR A 134 -13.34 -4.61 -2.84
CA TYR A 134 -13.66 -3.53 -1.92
C TYR A 134 -14.70 -3.94 -0.87
N ILE A 135 -14.42 -3.66 0.40
CA ILE A 135 -15.35 -3.80 1.53
C ILE A 135 -15.19 -2.60 2.45
N LYS A 136 -16.28 -1.97 2.85
CA LYS A 136 -16.26 -0.89 3.86
C LYS A 136 -16.13 -1.45 5.27
N THR A 137 -15.44 -0.70 6.14
CA THR A 137 -15.39 -1.00 7.58
C THR A 137 -16.06 0.05 8.45
N ARG A 138 -16.43 1.19 7.86
CA ARG A 138 -17.06 2.31 8.58
C ARG A 138 -16.25 2.73 9.80
N PHE A 139 -14.91 2.79 9.67
CA PHE A 139 -13.98 3.17 10.72
C PHE A 139 -14.13 2.33 12.00
N GLY A 140 -14.62 1.10 11.90
CA GLY A 140 -14.87 0.24 13.07
C GLY A 140 -15.96 0.77 14.01
N ALA A 141 -16.82 1.69 13.55
CA ALA A 141 -17.82 2.35 14.37
C ALA A 141 -18.86 1.38 14.99
N ASN A 142 -19.07 0.20 14.39
CA ASN A 142 -19.95 -0.82 14.94
C ASN A 142 -19.19 -1.95 15.67
N SER A 143 -18.01 -1.66 16.17
CA SER A 143 -17.24 -2.60 17.00
C SER A 143 -17.59 -2.49 18.48
N LYS A 144 -17.25 -3.52 19.24
CA LYS A 144 -17.34 -3.51 20.72
C LYS A 144 -16.42 -2.47 21.37
N TYR A 145 -15.45 -1.94 20.64
CA TYR A 145 -14.49 -0.93 21.10
C TYR A 145 -14.97 0.50 20.86
N ALA A 146 -16.01 0.70 20.02
CA ALA A 146 -16.55 2.00 19.69
C ALA A 146 -17.53 2.48 20.76
N THR A 147 -17.32 3.71 21.26
CA THR A 147 -18.30 4.39 22.11
C THR A 147 -19.50 4.85 21.28
N GLU A 148 -20.64 5.13 21.94
CA GLU A 148 -21.79 5.72 21.25
C GLU A 148 -21.49 7.09 20.66
N GLN A 149 -20.67 7.89 21.33
CA GLN A 149 -20.23 9.21 20.83
C GLN A 149 -19.38 9.06 19.56
N TYR A 150 -18.43 8.11 19.56
CA TYR A 150 -17.64 7.81 18.38
C TYR A 150 -18.53 7.38 17.21
N ARG A 151 -19.46 6.46 17.43
CA ARG A 151 -20.41 5.98 16.42
C ARG A 151 -21.25 7.11 15.84
N ALA A 152 -21.82 7.96 16.70
CA ALA A 152 -22.60 9.11 16.28
C ALA A 152 -21.76 10.12 15.47
N ARG A 153 -20.50 10.33 15.85
CA ARG A 153 -19.57 11.20 15.13
C ARG A 153 -19.29 10.66 13.73
N ILE A 154 -18.98 9.37 13.59
CA ILE A 154 -18.75 8.74 12.30
C ILE A 154 -20.00 8.79 11.42
N GLN A 155 -21.17 8.46 11.97
CA GLN A 155 -22.43 8.53 11.24
C GLN A 155 -22.70 9.94 10.69
N LYS A 156 -22.49 10.96 11.54
CA LYS A 156 -22.65 12.36 11.13
C LYS A 156 -21.61 12.77 10.07
N SER A 157 -20.36 12.37 10.23
CA SER A 157 -19.28 12.69 9.28
C SER A 157 -19.54 12.10 7.90
N LEU A 158 -20.04 10.88 7.86
CA LEU A 158 -20.37 10.20 6.60
C LEU A 158 -21.74 10.60 6.02
N ASN A 159 -22.54 11.33 6.79
CA ASN A 159 -23.90 11.70 6.43
C ASN A 159 -24.75 10.49 5.97
N VAL A 160 -24.72 9.40 6.73
CA VAL A 160 -25.40 8.14 6.38
C VAL A 160 -26.44 7.77 7.44
N PRO A 161 -27.48 6.99 7.07
CA PRO A 161 -28.42 6.40 8.01
C PRO A 161 -27.74 5.44 8.99
N THR A 162 -28.37 5.23 10.16
CA THR A 162 -27.84 4.38 11.24
C THR A 162 -27.57 2.94 10.76
N GLU A 163 -28.45 2.39 9.92
CA GLU A 163 -28.29 1.05 9.35
C GLU A 163 -27.03 0.90 8.50
N HIS A 164 -26.52 1.98 7.90
CA HIS A 164 -25.28 1.98 7.15
C HIS A 164 -24.04 1.92 8.06
N ILE A 165 -24.19 2.19 9.34
CA ILE A 165 -23.12 1.97 10.33
C ILE A 165 -23.29 0.58 10.98
N THR A 166 -24.50 0.25 11.43
CA THR A 166 -24.76 -0.98 12.19
C THR A 166 -24.63 -2.26 11.37
N LYS A 167 -24.71 -2.17 10.05
CA LYS A 167 -24.48 -3.28 9.13
C LYS A 167 -23.04 -3.83 9.21
N TYR A 168 -22.03 -2.94 9.38
CA TYR A 168 -20.61 -3.31 9.22
C TYR A 168 -20.00 -3.82 10.53
N THR A 169 -20.53 -4.95 11.02
CA THR A 169 -19.92 -5.71 12.12
C THR A 169 -18.70 -6.48 11.64
N GLN A 170 -17.88 -6.94 12.55
CA GLN A 170 -16.74 -7.81 12.25
C GLN A 170 -17.17 -9.09 11.53
N GLU A 171 -18.28 -9.68 11.96
CA GLU A 171 -18.86 -10.88 11.36
C GLU A 171 -19.34 -10.62 9.92
N TYR A 172 -20.00 -9.47 9.68
CA TYR A 172 -20.44 -9.09 8.35
C TYR A 172 -19.25 -8.92 7.39
N ILE A 173 -18.20 -8.22 7.81
CA ILE A 173 -16.99 -8.00 7.01
C ILE A 173 -16.31 -9.34 6.70
N LEU A 174 -16.11 -10.18 7.73
CA LEU A 174 -15.52 -11.51 7.58
C LEU A 174 -16.34 -12.40 6.65
N GLN A 175 -17.66 -12.43 6.82
CA GLN A 175 -18.53 -13.27 5.97
C GLN A 175 -18.53 -12.77 4.52
N THR A 176 -18.54 -11.45 4.31
CA THR A 176 -18.43 -10.85 2.98
C THR A 176 -17.12 -11.27 2.30
N ALA A 177 -16.00 -11.18 2.99
CA ALA A 177 -14.70 -11.60 2.46
C ALA A 177 -14.67 -13.11 2.14
N LYS A 178 -15.23 -13.96 3.00
CA LYS A 178 -15.37 -15.43 2.74
C LYS A 178 -16.21 -15.69 1.49
N ASN A 179 -17.32 -15.00 1.33
CA ASN A 179 -18.17 -15.11 0.16
C ASN A 179 -17.43 -14.70 -1.12
N ILE A 180 -16.71 -13.59 -1.09
CA ILE A 180 -15.88 -13.12 -2.23
C ILE A 180 -14.89 -14.23 -2.62
N ILE A 181 -14.15 -14.80 -1.67
CA ILE A 181 -13.20 -15.86 -1.97
C ILE A 181 -13.91 -17.10 -2.55
N ALA A 182 -15.00 -17.52 -1.97
CA ALA A 182 -15.77 -18.67 -2.47
C ALA A 182 -16.30 -18.47 -3.89
N TRP A 183 -16.70 -17.25 -4.22
CA TRP A 183 -17.30 -16.93 -5.53
C TRP A 183 -16.27 -16.61 -6.62
N TYR A 184 -15.15 -15.98 -6.29
CA TYR A 184 -14.26 -15.34 -7.27
C TYR A 184 -12.86 -15.95 -7.33
N LYS A 185 -12.39 -16.70 -6.31
CA LYS A 185 -11.06 -17.34 -6.31
C LYS A 185 -11.09 -18.74 -6.93
N GLY A 186 -9.97 -19.17 -7.48
CA GLY A 186 -9.74 -20.53 -7.95
C GLY A 186 -9.30 -20.59 -9.43
N GLN A 187 -8.93 -21.81 -9.90
CA GLN A 187 -8.27 -22.03 -11.21
C GLN A 187 -9.06 -21.49 -12.43
N THR A 188 -10.38 -21.51 -12.38
CA THR A 188 -11.24 -21.02 -13.47
C THR A 188 -11.77 -19.59 -13.21
N LYS A 189 -11.37 -18.99 -12.11
CA LYS A 189 -11.77 -17.66 -11.67
C LYS A 189 -10.52 -16.77 -11.55
N ILE A 190 -10.54 -15.77 -10.67
CA ILE A 190 -9.42 -14.88 -10.40
C ILE A 190 -8.44 -15.61 -9.49
N VAL A 191 -7.17 -15.68 -9.86
CA VAL A 191 -6.11 -16.35 -9.09
C VAL A 191 -5.54 -15.43 -8.02
N ASN A 192 -5.14 -14.21 -8.43
CA ASN A 192 -4.45 -13.24 -7.59
C ASN A 192 -5.46 -12.26 -6.96
N ILE A 193 -6.26 -12.77 -6.03
CA ILE A 193 -7.32 -12.03 -5.36
C ILE A 193 -6.82 -11.40 -4.05
N ALA A 194 -7.29 -10.19 -3.74
CA ALA A 194 -7.05 -9.51 -2.47
C ALA A 194 -8.36 -8.96 -1.88
N ILE A 195 -8.36 -8.64 -0.60
CA ILE A 195 -9.44 -7.90 0.08
C ILE A 195 -8.95 -6.48 0.36
N PHE A 196 -9.72 -5.50 -0.08
CA PHE A 196 -9.47 -4.07 0.16
C PHE A 196 -10.49 -3.55 1.17
N LEU A 197 -10.01 -3.23 2.35
CA LEU A 197 -10.80 -2.68 3.43
C LEU A 197 -10.71 -1.16 3.41
N ASP A 198 -11.82 -0.50 3.15
CA ASP A 198 -11.91 0.95 3.11
C ASP A 198 -12.53 1.54 4.38
N GLU A 199 -12.37 2.86 4.56
CA GLU A 199 -12.83 3.59 5.74
C GLU A 199 -12.23 3.02 7.04
N VAL A 200 -10.92 2.87 7.06
CA VAL A 200 -10.13 2.33 8.18
C VAL A 200 -9.56 3.48 9.01
N VAL A 201 -9.43 3.29 10.33
CA VAL A 201 -8.79 4.28 11.21
C VAL A 201 -7.28 4.33 10.99
N ASN A 202 -6.66 5.50 11.17
CA ASN A 202 -5.21 5.63 11.21
C ASN A 202 -4.62 5.46 12.63
N GLY A 203 -5.43 5.64 13.66
CA GLY A 203 -5.08 5.39 15.07
C GLY A 203 -4.38 6.55 15.77
N TRP A 204 -4.34 7.77 15.20
CA TRP A 204 -3.60 8.88 15.82
C TRP A 204 -4.32 9.54 16.98
N ASP A 205 -5.64 9.69 16.94
CA ASP A 205 -6.39 10.22 18.07
C ASP A 205 -6.81 9.12 19.06
N ALA A 206 -7.16 9.52 20.28
CA ALA A 206 -7.48 8.58 21.35
C ALA A 206 -8.72 7.69 21.05
N GLU A 207 -9.72 8.22 20.35
CA GLU A 207 -10.90 7.44 19.96
C GLU A 207 -10.53 6.39 18.92
N GLN A 208 -9.72 6.75 17.91
CA GLN A 208 -9.25 5.82 16.90
C GLN A 208 -8.27 4.77 17.47
N GLN A 209 -7.44 5.17 18.45
CA GLN A 209 -6.56 4.21 19.15
C GLN A 209 -7.38 3.11 19.83
N ALA A 210 -8.53 3.46 20.43
CA ALA A 210 -9.42 2.48 21.03
C ALA A 210 -9.99 1.47 20.01
N ILE A 211 -10.02 1.82 18.71
CA ILE A 211 -10.53 0.96 17.64
C ILE A 211 -9.44 0.05 17.04
N ILE A 212 -8.15 0.33 17.24
CA ILE A 212 -7.05 -0.50 16.70
C ILE A 212 -7.24 -2.00 16.99
N PRO A 213 -7.61 -2.45 18.21
CA PRO A 213 -7.81 -3.86 18.51
C PRO A 213 -8.87 -4.53 17.62
N PHE A 214 -9.88 -3.80 17.13
CA PHE A 214 -10.85 -4.32 16.18
C PHE A 214 -10.17 -4.74 14.87
N TYR A 215 -9.26 -3.91 14.33
CA TYR A 215 -8.57 -4.22 13.08
C TYR A 215 -7.55 -5.34 13.23
N ILE A 216 -6.83 -5.41 14.35
CA ILE A 216 -5.92 -6.51 14.65
C ILE A 216 -6.70 -7.85 14.73
N GLU A 217 -7.83 -7.86 15.44
CA GLU A 217 -8.68 -9.04 15.55
C GLU A 217 -9.30 -9.41 14.18
N LEU A 218 -9.79 -8.44 13.42
CA LEU A 218 -10.33 -8.64 12.08
C LEU A 218 -9.28 -9.23 11.13
N TYR A 219 -8.06 -8.69 11.13
CA TYR A 219 -6.96 -9.20 10.31
C TYR A 219 -6.64 -10.65 10.64
N ARG A 220 -6.54 -11.00 11.94
CA ARG A 220 -6.32 -12.38 12.39
C ARG A 220 -7.44 -13.32 11.88
N LEU A 221 -8.70 -12.94 12.03
CA LEU A 221 -9.84 -13.73 11.57
C LEU A 221 -9.87 -13.90 10.04
N LEU A 222 -9.53 -12.82 9.30
CA LEU A 222 -9.41 -12.88 7.84
C LEU A 222 -8.26 -13.84 7.43
N ARG A 223 -7.11 -13.79 8.11
CA ARG A 223 -6.00 -14.71 7.87
C ARG A 223 -6.37 -16.16 8.11
N GLU A 224 -7.05 -16.45 9.21
CA GLU A 224 -7.51 -17.79 9.54
C GLU A 224 -8.52 -18.32 8.50
N ALA A 225 -9.42 -17.46 8.03
CA ALA A 225 -10.48 -17.85 7.11
C ALA A 225 -10.08 -17.93 5.65
N LEU A 226 -9.18 -17.06 5.20
CA LEU A 226 -8.84 -16.86 3.77
C LEU A 226 -7.49 -17.46 3.38
N GLY A 227 -6.65 -17.75 4.36
CA GLY A 227 -5.29 -18.24 4.14
C GLY A 227 -4.25 -17.10 3.99
N ALA A 228 -2.97 -17.48 3.95
CA ALA A 228 -1.87 -16.53 3.92
C ALA A 228 -1.64 -15.90 2.53
N ASP A 229 -2.16 -16.49 1.48
CA ASP A 229 -2.00 -16.09 0.08
C ASP A 229 -3.05 -15.09 -0.42
N VAL A 230 -3.96 -14.64 0.44
CA VAL A 230 -4.92 -13.57 0.14
C VAL A 230 -4.50 -12.27 0.85
N PRO A 231 -3.93 -11.28 0.14
CA PRO A 231 -3.55 -10.02 0.77
C PRO A 231 -4.73 -9.27 1.36
N ILE A 232 -4.51 -8.67 2.53
CA ILE A 232 -5.44 -7.74 3.16
C ILE A 232 -4.86 -6.34 3.04
N ILE A 233 -5.56 -5.50 2.31
CA ILE A 233 -5.20 -4.11 2.04
C ILE A 233 -6.10 -3.23 2.88
N ILE A 234 -5.55 -2.20 3.54
CA ILE A 234 -6.35 -1.23 4.28
C ILE A 234 -6.23 0.17 3.67
N ASN A 235 -7.29 0.94 3.73
CA ASN A 235 -7.28 2.35 3.36
C ASN A 235 -7.65 3.26 4.55
N PRO A 236 -6.67 3.73 5.33
CA PRO A 236 -6.84 4.79 6.32
C PRO A 236 -6.71 6.21 5.71
N GLY A 237 -6.36 6.35 4.44
CA GLY A 237 -6.17 7.63 3.74
C GLY A 237 -4.97 8.46 4.22
N SER A 238 -4.21 7.98 5.18
CA SER A 238 -3.04 8.66 5.76
C SER A 238 -2.10 7.68 6.41
N ASN A 239 -0.90 8.15 6.80
CA ASN A 239 -0.02 7.34 7.62
C ASN A 239 -0.71 6.86 8.91
N THR A 240 -0.30 5.74 9.42
CA THR A 240 -0.90 5.07 10.56
C THR A 240 0.09 4.83 11.68
N ARG A 241 -0.41 4.53 12.85
CA ARG A 241 0.42 3.94 13.91
C ARG A 241 0.93 2.55 13.47
N LEU A 242 2.08 2.15 14.03
CA LEU A 242 2.72 0.87 13.72
C LEU A 242 1.78 -0.34 13.96
N GLU A 243 0.95 -0.28 14.99
CA GLU A 243 -0.01 -1.33 15.31
C GLU A 243 -0.99 -1.61 14.16
N MET A 244 -1.35 -0.57 13.39
CA MET A 244 -2.21 -0.73 12.21
C MET A 244 -1.47 -1.41 11.05
N MET A 245 -0.15 -1.19 10.90
CA MET A 245 0.65 -1.92 9.91
C MET A 245 0.75 -3.42 10.23
N ASN A 246 0.53 -3.83 11.48
CA ASN A 246 0.41 -5.24 11.89
C ASN A 246 -0.98 -5.82 11.59
N ALA A 247 -1.94 -4.99 11.21
CA ALA A 247 -3.32 -5.38 10.88
C ALA A 247 -3.58 -5.41 9.35
N CYS A 248 -2.53 -5.38 8.54
CA CYS A 248 -2.64 -5.43 7.07
C CYS A 248 -1.36 -5.98 6.43
N ASP A 249 -1.44 -6.25 5.13
CA ASP A 249 -0.27 -6.52 4.30
C ASP A 249 0.16 -5.28 3.52
N ILE A 250 -0.80 -4.50 3.05
CA ILE A 250 -0.59 -3.26 2.29
C ILE A 250 -1.48 -2.17 2.88
N ALA A 251 -0.99 -0.95 2.98
CA ALA A 251 -1.77 0.18 3.47
C ALA A 251 -1.70 1.37 2.52
N VAL A 252 -2.84 2.03 2.31
CA VAL A 252 -2.90 3.35 1.69
C VAL A 252 -2.47 4.38 2.74
N THR A 253 -1.20 4.76 2.72
CA THR A 253 -0.59 5.63 3.74
C THR A 253 -0.61 7.10 3.38
N TYR A 254 -1.12 7.43 2.21
CA TYR A 254 -1.42 8.79 1.79
C TYR A 254 -2.56 8.83 0.78
N GLU A 255 -3.55 9.70 1.02
CA GLU A 255 -4.64 10.00 0.10
C GLU A 255 -5.02 11.47 0.25
N SER A 256 -4.49 12.34 -0.61
CA SER A 256 -4.83 13.75 -0.64
C SER A 256 -4.28 14.44 -1.90
N ASP A 257 -4.43 15.77 -1.96
CA ASP A 257 -3.96 16.59 -3.07
C ASP A 257 -2.44 16.71 -3.14
N ALA A 258 -1.94 16.99 -4.36
CA ALA A 258 -0.52 17.10 -4.66
C ALA A 258 0.16 18.26 -3.92
N ALA A 259 -0.55 19.36 -3.65
CA ALA A 259 0.03 20.51 -2.94
C ALA A 259 0.36 20.12 -1.49
N LYS A 260 -0.56 19.43 -0.82
CA LYS A 260 -0.30 18.90 0.53
C LYS A 260 0.77 17.81 0.53
N TYR A 261 0.79 16.95 -0.52
CA TYR A 261 1.84 15.93 -0.65
C TYR A 261 3.23 16.57 -0.66
N LEU A 262 3.42 17.59 -1.47
CA LEU A 262 4.70 18.29 -1.60
C LEU A 262 5.07 19.13 -0.38
N ALA A 263 4.08 19.72 0.29
CA ALA A 263 4.31 20.59 1.45
C ALA A 263 4.74 19.83 2.72
N ARG A 264 4.34 18.55 2.87
CA ARG A 264 4.68 17.74 4.04
C ARG A 264 6.12 17.25 3.97
N THR A 265 6.75 17.08 5.13
CA THR A 265 8.04 16.39 5.25
C THR A 265 7.92 14.90 4.96
N HIS A 266 9.06 14.21 4.77
CA HIS A 266 9.06 12.75 4.64
C HIS A 266 8.47 12.08 5.88
N GLN A 267 8.86 12.50 7.08
CA GLN A 267 8.35 11.93 8.35
C GLN A 267 6.85 12.12 8.55
N GLU A 268 6.27 13.21 8.04
CA GLU A 268 4.82 13.43 8.11
C GLU A 268 4.03 12.53 7.17
N ILE A 269 4.67 11.96 6.15
CA ILE A 269 4.05 11.03 5.21
C ILE A 269 4.47 9.59 5.53
N HIS A 270 5.76 9.38 5.81
CA HIS A 270 6.39 8.08 6.05
C HIS A 270 7.18 8.12 7.37
N PRO A 271 6.51 7.93 8.51
CA PRO A 271 7.13 8.00 9.82
C PRO A 271 8.25 6.96 10.02
N ASP A 272 9.21 7.28 10.89
CA ASP A 272 10.37 6.42 11.16
C ASP A 272 10.03 4.99 11.57
N HIS A 273 8.86 4.77 12.17
CA HIS A 273 8.41 3.42 12.55
C HIS A 273 8.05 2.52 11.35
N TYR A 274 8.03 3.07 10.12
CA TYR A 274 7.90 2.29 8.90
C TYR A 274 9.24 1.77 8.38
N GLN A 275 10.36 2.23 8.96
CA GLN A 275 11.68 1.78 8.54
C GLN A 275 11.81 0.25 8.65
N GLY A 276 12.39 -0.35 7.60
CA GLY A 276 12.54 -1.80 7.47
C GLY A 276 11.31 -2.54 6.95
N LEU A 277 10.19 -1.85 6.73
CA LEU A 277 9.08 -2.43 5.97
C LEU A 277 9.33 -2.25 4.46
N PRO A 278 9.07 -3.27 3.63
CA PRO A 278 9.33 -3.18 2.20
C PRO A 278 8.38 -2.19 1.50
N SER A 279 8.87 -1.52 0.45
CA SER A 279 8.16 -0.48 -0.31
C SER A 279 6.77 -0.92 -0.79
N TRP A 280 6.61 -2.17 -1.20
CA TRP A 280 5.33 -2.69 -1.67
C TRP A 280 4.21 -2.72 -0.60
N ARG A 281 4.52 -2.46 0.66
CA ARG A 281 3.51 -2.31 1.72
C ARG A 281 2.83 -0.94 1.72
N PHE A 282 3.36 0.04 0.97
CA PHE A 282 2.90 1.42 0.99
C PHE A 282 2.26 1.80 -0.33
N TRP A 283 1.08 2.39 -0.24
CA TRP A 283 0.34 2.89 -1.39
C TRP A 283 -0.02 4.36 -1.17
N HIS A 284 0.39 5.22 -2.10
CA HIS A 284 0.03 6.63 -2.10
C HIS A 284 -0.95 6.96 -3.22
N ILE A 285 -1.96 7.74 -2.87
CA ILE A 285 -2.99 8.26 -3.76
C ILE A 285 -2.85 9.79 -3.76
N VAL A 286 -2.46 10.37 -4.90
CA VAL A 286 -2.20 11.81 -5.04
C VAL A 286 -3.05 12.35 -6.18
N HIS A 287 -4.05 13.17 -5.83
CA HIS A 287 -4.93 13.81 -6.80
C HIS A 287 -4.56 15.29 -7.03
N GLY A 288 -5.14 15.92 -8.07
CA GLY A 288 -4.89 17.32 -8.39
C GLY A 288 -3.47 17.60 -8.82
N ILE A 289 -2.78 16.66 -9.48
CA ILE A 289 -1.48 16.93 -10.08
C ILE A 289 -1.63 17.86 -11.27
N THR A 290 -0.58 18.65 -11.53
CA THR A 290 -0.46 19.52 -12.68
C THR A 290 0.79 19.19 -13.48
N LYS A 291 0.93 19.77 -14.68
CA LYS A 291 2.14 19.60 -15.49
C LYS A 291 3.40 20.13 -14.79
N ASP A 292 3.23 21.12 -13.89
CA ASP A 292 4.32 21.77 -13.20
C ASP A 292 4.80 20.99 -11.97
N ASN A 293 3.89 20.23 -11.29
CA ASN A 293 4.22 19.57 -10.04
C ASN A 293 4.37 18.04 -10.14
N VAL A 294 3.92 17.41 -11.22
CA VAL A 294 3.90 15.95 -11.34
C VAL A 294 5.29 15.29 -11.19
N ASN A 295 6.35 15.91 -11.70
CA ASN A 295 7.70 15.39 -11.56
C ASN A 295 8.13 15.39 -10.08
N ALA A 296 7.92 16.50 -9.37
CA ALA A 296 8.25 16.60 -7.95
C ALA A 296 7.44 15.60 -7.08
N VAL A 297 6.18 15.32 -7.47
CA VAL A 297 5.37 14.29 -6.81
C VAL A 297 5.98 12.89 -7.01
N CYS A 298 6.40 12.56 -8.22
CA CYS A 298 7.05 11.28 -8.52
C CYS A 298 8.41 11.14 -7.82
N GLU A 299 9.26 12.18 -7.87
CA GLU A 299 10.55 12.22 -7.18
C GLU A 299 10.39 12.01 -5.67
N LYS A 300 9.43 12.70 -5.06
CA LYS A 300 9.15 12.53 -3.64
C LYS A 300 8.66 11.13 -3.28
N ALA A 301 7.87 10.49 -4.13
CA ALA A 301 7.44 9.11 -3.93
C ALA A 301 8.62 8.12 -4.00
N ASP A 302 9.57 8.36 -4.90
CA ASP A 302 10.82 7.58 -5.00
C ASP A 302 11.70 7.78 -3.75
N ASP A 303 11.87 9.01 -3.30
CA ASP A 303 12.65 9.33 -2.09
C ASP A 303 12.07 8.69 -0.82
N ILE A 304 10.75 8.48 -0.78
CA ILE A 304 10.03 7.83 0.32
C ILE A 304 10.08 6.29 0.21
N ASP A 305 10.45 5.74 -0.96
CA ASP A 305 10.40 4.31 -1.29
C ASP A 305 8.98 3.73 -1.24
N VAL A 306 8.05 4.37 -1.98
CA VAL A 306 6.65 3.94 -2.10
C VAL A 306 6.49 2.94 -3.24
N GLY A 307 5.99 1.74 -2.97
CA GLY A 307 5.85 0.70 -3.99
C GLY A 307 4.59 0.83 -4.86
N HIS A 308 3.51 1.42 -4.33
CA HIS A 308 2.27 1.60 -5.09
C HIS A 308 1.88 3.08 -5.16
N MET A 309 1.50 3.53 -6.36
CA MET A 309 1.07 4.89 -6.56
C MET A 309 -0.13 4.97 -7.50
N TYR A 310 -1.09 5.82 -7.13
CA TYR A 310 -2.09 6.38 -8.03
C TYR A 310 -1.92 7.89 -8.07
N ILE A 311 -1.68 8.46 -9.25
CA ILE A 311 -1.67 9.92 -9.47
C ILE A 311 -2.70 10.29 -10.52
N THR A 312 -3.45 11.36 -10.25
CA THR A 312 -4.47 11.87 -11.16
C THR A 312 -4.52 13.40 -11.14
N ASP A 313 -4.81 13.99 -12.28
CA ASP A 313 -5.08 15.40 -12.42
C ASP A 313 -6.51 15.80 -12.04
N GLN A 314 -7.37 14.80 -11.80
CA GLN A 314 -8.70 15.02 -11.26
C GLN A 314 -8.63 15.54 -9.82
N THR A 315 -9.65 16.29 -9.40
CA THR A 315 -9.73 16.89 -8.07
C THR A 315 -11.11 16.66 -7.47
N PHE A 316 -11.22 16.82 -6.15
CA PHE A 316 -12.52 17.03 -5.55
C PHE A 316 -13.00 18.44 -5.88
N ALA A 317 -14.02 18.56 -6.73
CA ALA A 317 -14.71 19.84 -6.86
C ALA A 317 -15.81 19.92 -5.80
N VAL A 318 -15.79 21.01 -5.05
CA VAL A 318 -16.82 21.31 -4.06
C VAL A 318 -18.05 21.84 -4.83
N GLY A 319 -18.79 20.93 -5.43
CA GLY A 319 -20.11 21.23 -5.97
C GLY A 319 -21.17 21.14 -4.87
N THR A 320 -22.32 21.75 -5.10
CA THR A 320 -23.48 21.61 -4.22
C THR A 320 -24.18 20.25 -4.40
N GLY A 321 -23.71 19.41 -5.31
CA GLY A 321 -24.35 18.15 -5.70
C GLY A 321 -25.63 18.35 -6.53
N SER A 322 -25.88 19.56 -7.03
CA SER A 322 -26.98 19.83 -7.97
C SER A 322 -26.56 19.50 -9.41
N GLU A 323 -27.54 19.37 -10.32
CA GLU A 323 -27.25 19.16 -11.76
C GLU A 323 -26.38 20.28 -12.36
N ASP A 324 -26.49 21.51 -11.83
CA ASP A 324 -25.72 22.67 -12.28
C ASP A 324 -24.29 22.75 -11.68
N THR A 325 -24.05 22.05 -10.55
CA THR A 325 -22.75 22.02 -9.86
C THR A 325 -22.51 20.60 -9.31
N PRO A 326 -22.20 19.63 -10.18
CA PRO A 326 -21.94 18.26 -9.76
C PRO A 326 -20.74 18.23 -8.82
N GLN A 327 -20.81 17.39 -7.80
CA GLN A 327 -19.66 17.08 -6.98
C GLN A 327 -18.74 16.17 -7.79
N GLU A 328 -17.54 16.65 -8.12
CA GLU A 328 -16.56 15.83 -8.82
C GLU A 328 -15.74 15.04 -7.79
N ASP A 329 -15.49 13.78 -8.12
CA ASP A 329 -14.66 12.86 -7.37
C ASP A 329 -13.41 12.53 -8.21
N PRO A 330 -12.18 12.66 -7.70
CA PRO A 330 -10.96 12.37 -8.44
C PRO A 330 -10.85 10.90 -8.89
N TYR A 331 -11.76 10.05 -8.46
CA TYR A 331 -11.81 8.63 -8.81
C TYR A 331 -12.88 8.30 -9.85
N ASP A 332 -13.66 9.28 -10.28
CA ASP A 332 -14.71 9.06 -11.30
C ASP A 332 -14.12 8.68 -12.65
N ASP A 333 -12.99 9.24 -13.04
CA ASP A 333 -12.32 8.96 -14.30
C ASP A 333 -10.83 8.58 -14.12
N PRO A 334 -10.29 7.77 -15.04
CA PRO A 334 -8.84 7.58 -15.11
C PRO A 334 -8.11 8.90 -15.35
N PRO A 335 -6.84 9.00 -14.95
CA PRO A 335 -6.02 10.17 -15.22
C PRO A 335 -6.06 10.58 -16.70
N SER A 336 -5.98 11.88 -16.96
CA SER A 336 -5.90 12.40 -18.33
C SER A 336 -4.73 11.81 -19.11
N PRO A 337 -4.81 11.71 -20.45
CA PRO A 337 -3.78 11.07 -21.27
C PRO A 337 -2.36 11.64 -21.09
N TRP A 338 -2.22 12.90 -20.71
CA TRP A 338 -0.91 13.53 -20.47
C TRP A 338 -0.20 13.02 -19.21
N VAL A 339 -0.95 12.49 -18.23
CA VAL A 339 -0.41 11.91 -16.99
C VAL A 339 0.22 10.53 -17.24
N VAL A 340 -0.31 9.77 -18.19
CA VAL A 340 0.10 8.39 -18.48
C VAL A 340 1.63 8.26 -18.74
N PRO A 341 2.27 9.11 -19.57
CA PRO A 341 3.72 9.04 -19.76
C PRO A 341 4.51 9.28 -18.47
N LYS A 342 4.00 10.12 -17.55
CA LYS A 342 4.64 10.42 -16.27
C LYS A 342 4.61 9.21 -15.33
N ILE A 343 3.46 8.55 -15.23
CA ILE A 343 3.32 7.29 -14.49
C ILE A 343 4.30 6.24 -15.05
N ARG A 344 4.35 6.07 -16.37
CA ARG A 344 5.25 5.11 -17.02
C ARG A 344 6.73 5.45 -16.81
N SER A 345 7.09 6.73 -16.77
CA SER A 345 8.45 7.17 -16.48
C SER A 345 8.83 6.87 -15.03
N TRP A 346 7.93 7.12 -14.09
CA TRP A 346 8.12 6.80 -12.68
C TRP A 346 8.33 5.27 -12.47
N ILE A 347 7.49 4.42 -13.06
CA ILE A 347 7.63 2.97 -12.97
C ILE A 347 8.97 2.48 -13.58
N LYS A 348 9.40 3.08 -14.70
CA LYS A 348 10.66 2.71 -15.37
C LYS A 348 11.92 3.23 -14.69
N GLY A 349 11.79 4.22 -13.81
CA GLY A 349 12.91 4.79 -13.04
C GLY A 349 13.53 3.82 -12.05
N VAL A 350 12.85 2.72 -11.75
CA VAL A 350 13.39 1.67 -10.89
C VAL A 350 14.46 0.88 -11.64
N LEU A 351 15.65 0.88 -11.08
CA LEU A 351 16.76 0.07 -11.60
C LEU A 351 16.37 -1.42 -11.60
N PRO A 352 16.67 -2.17 -12.68
CA PRO A 352 16.49 -3.62 -12.72
C PRO A 352 17.14 -4.29 -11.51
N LEU A 353 16.54 -5.36 -11.01
CA LEU A 353 16.98 -6.07 -9.80
C LEU A 353 18.49 -6.37 -9.83
N GLU A 354 19.04 -6.74 -10.99
CA GLU A 354 20.47 -6.98 -11.20
C GLU A 354 21.32 -5.72 -10.92
N GLN A 355 20.89 -4.54 -11.39
CA GLN A 355 21.59 -3.27 -11.14
C GLN A 355 21.50 -2.85 -9.67
N ARG A 356 20.41 -3.20 -8.98
CA ARG A 356 20.24 -2.96 -7.55
C ARG A 356 21.12 -3.88 -6.72
N PHE A 357 21.25 -5.14 -7.08
CA PHE A 357 22.23 -6.05 -6.49
C PHE A 357 23.67 -5.56 -6.69
N THR A 358 24.01 -5.10 -7.88
CA THR A 358 25.33 -4.53 -8.18
C THR A 358 25.60 -3.26 -7.34
N ALA A 359 24.61 -2.38 -7.19
CA ALA A 359 24.73 -1.19 -6.34
C ALA A 359 24.90 -1.56 -4.86
N LEU A 360 24.17 -2.57 -4.38
CA LEU A 360 24.31 -3.09 -3.01
C LEU A 360 25.67 -3.75 -2.77
N GLU A 361 26.17 -4.54 -3.71
CA GLU A 361 27.51 -5.16 -3.67
C GLU A 361 28.60 -4.09 -3.67
N THR A 362 28.41 -3.04 -4.46
CA THR A 362 29.34 -1.90 -4.50
C THR A 362 29.37 -1.15 -3.17
N ALA A 363 28.21 -0.82 -2.61
CA ALA A 363 28.09 -0.15 -1.30
C ALA A 363 28.68 -1.03 -0.16
N LEU A 364 28.48 -2.34 -0.22
CA LEU A 364 29.05 -3.29 0.73
C LEU A 364 30.58 -3.38 0.62
N ALA A 365 31.11 -3.30 -0.61
CA ALA A 365 32.55 -3.27 -0.86
C ALA A 365 33.18 -1.97 -0.36
N GLU A 366 32.52 -0.84 -0.56
CA GLU A 366 32.93 0.47 -0.06
C GLU A 366 32.94 0.50 1.48
N LEU A 367 31.90 -0.01 2.11
CA LEU A 367 31.83 -0.15 3.58
C LEU A 367 32.96 -1.05 4.11
N ARG A 368 33.25 -2.16 3.45
CA ARG A 368 34.38 -3.04 3.82
C ARG A 368 35.71 -2.30 3.73
N GLN A 369 35.94 -1.51 2.67
CA GLN A 369 37.16 -0.71 2.53
C GLN A 369 37.31 0.35 3.63
N LEU A 370 36.21 0.96 4.08
CA LEU A 370 36.21 1.93 5.18
C LEU A 370 36.55 1.29 6.53
N VAL A 371 36.09 0.07 6.74
CA VAL A 371 36.36 -0.69 8.00
C VAL A 371 37.76 -1.30 8.03
N THR A 372 38.33 -1.65 6.85
CA THR A 372 39.61 -2.33 6.77
C THR A 372 40.83 -1.40 6.53
N LYS A 373 40.63 -0.07 6.39
CA LYS A 373 41.75 0.87 6.27
C LYS A 373 42.58 0.85 7.56
N PRO A 374 43.91 0.58 7.49
CA PRO A 374 44.80 0.69 8.62
C PRO A 374 44.72 2.10 9.22
N LYS A 375 44.75 2.18 10.54
CA LYS A 375 44.91 3.47 11.22
C LYS A 375 46.38 3.87 11.04
N ASP A 376 46.62 4.92 10.24
CA ASP A 376 47.87 5.65 10.30
C ASP A 376 47.94 6.49 11.57
#